data_36bbd361524e83e183280508d911880b
#
_entry.id   36bbd361524e83e183280508d911880b
#
_cell.length_a   1.000
_cell.length_b   1.000
_cell.length_c   1.000
_cell.angle_alpha   90.00
_cell.angle_beta   90.00
_cell.angle_gamma   90.00
#
_symmetry.space_group_name_H-M   'P 1'
#
loop_
_entity.id
_entity.type
_entity.pdbx_description
1 polymer ?
#
loop_
_entity_poly.entity_id
_entity_poly.type
_entity_poly.pdbx_seq_one_letter_code
_entity_poly.pdbx_strand_id
1 'polypeptide(L)'
;MVRESDAVEIILLFRSKGIQIYLDGGWGVDALVGFESRCHNDIDIFIEKQDKECSIKLLKDTGYSETVMEYTTPEHTVWRDENARIIDFHIFSRNSEGDFVFESETFPKEIFTSIGRIGHLEVDCITPEWQVRFHSGYKLDDNDIKDVLLLCDKFNLALPDEIAQNFKINTNSLTLRRWRENDAEALYKYASDGRVSEMALWPRHTSVDMSREVIKDFFQPNPFTLAMVLKETNEPIGCIGLVPAGAEHYRPFANEREVGYWIGFPYWGKGLTSEALKSMIEFCRNNIRLDSLLITTDAANKASQRVAEKCGFINFTDYDNNGTPSKAFRLSLSSLVIRKVEDDKQEFMDLLLIGDGSVDMIVRYLEPGSLHVGSMDNKDIAVIVTVENNDGSVEIKNLAVDAAFRRRGIGRKMLEYVEKLYPDKKIILGTGETPSTLRFYRSCGYRNSHRIPNFFTDNYPNPIVEEDVTLRDMVYLYKDFNKNDTEEHS
;
A
#
# COMPACT_ATOMS: atom_id res chain seq x y z
N MET A 1 -20.73 8.51 10.80
CA MET A 1 -19.63 7.91 10.00
C MET A 1 -20.00 6.49 9.64
N VAL A 2 -19.73 6.07 8.42
CA VAL A 2 -19.95 4.72 7.91
C VAL A 2 -18.58 4.01 7.90
N ARG A 3 -18.43 2.94 8.68
CA ARG A 3 -17.21 2.12 8.77
C ARG A 3 -17.27 1.00 7.73
N GLU A 4 -16.18 0.28 7.49
CA GLU A 4 -16.14 -0.89 6.61
C GLU A 4 -17.24 -1.90 6.95
N SER A 5 -17.44 -2.22 8.24
CA SER A 5 -18.50 -3.14 8.68
C SER A 5 -19.89 -2.63 8.36
N ASP A 6 -20.14 -1.31 8.49
CA ASP A 6 -21.43 -0.69 8.16
C ASP A 6 -21.70 -0.72 6.65
N ALA A 7 -20.67 -0.43 5.85
CA ALA A 7 -20.76 -0.50 4.38
C ALA A 7 -21.07 -1.93 3.92
N VAL A 8 -20.40 -2.92 4.48
CA VAL A 8 -20.66 -4.35 4.20
C VAL A 8 -22.09 -4.73 4.58
N GLU A 9 -22.57 -4.32 5.77
CA GLU A 9 -23.93 -4.58 6.23
C GLU A 9 -24.97 -3.97 5.27
N ILE A 10 -24.79 -2.71 4.87
CA ILE A 10 -25.68 -2.00 3.93
C ILE A 10 -25.73 -2.73 2.57
N ILE A 11 -24.58 -3.09 2.01
CA ILE A 11 -24.50 -3.81 0.73
C ILE A 11 -25.22 -5.16 0.80
N LEU A 12 -24.99 -5.93 1.86
CA LEU A 12 -25.63 -7.22 2.07
C LEU A 12 -27.16 -7.07 2.27
N LEU A 13 -27.62 -5.99 2.89
CA LEU A 13 -29.03 -5.68 3.06
C LEU A 13 -29.73 -5.58 1.70
N PHE A 14 -29.21 -4.82 0.74
CA PHE A 14 -29.77 -4.72 -0.60
C PHE A 14 -29.69 -6.05 -1.36
N ARG A 15 -28.57 -6.74 -1.31
CA ARG A 15 -28.39 -8.06 -1.93
C ARG A 15 -29.38 -9.10 -1.42
N SER A 16 -29.74 -9.04 -0.12
CA SER A 16 -30.73 -9.95 0.47
C SER A 16 -32.11 -9.89 -0.17
N LYS A 17 -32.40 -8.78 -0.86
CA LYS A 17 -33.63 -8.53 -1.62
C LYS A 17 -33.45 -8.70 -3.12
N GLY A 18 -32.28 -9.10 -3.59
CA GLY A 18 -31.96 -9.20 -5.02
C GLY A 18 -31.83 -7.84 -5.72
N ILE A 19 -31.62 -6.76 -4.96
CA ILE A 19 -31.45 -5.41 -5.50
C ILE A 19 -29.97 -5.25 -5.89
N GLN A 20 -29.73 -4.94 -7.15
CA GLN A 20 -28.41 -4.60 -7.65
C GLN A 20 -28.05 -3.17 -7.26
N ILE A 21 -26.89 -2.98 -6.66
CA ILE A 21 -26.35 -1.68 -6.29
C ILE A 21 -24.98 -1.49 -6.92
N TYR A 22 -24.63 -0.22 -7.15
CA TYR A 22 -23.31 0.17 -7.64
C TYR A 22 -22.76 1.27 -6.72
N LEU A 23 -21.53 1.13 -6.28
CA LEU A 23 -20.88 2.08 -5.40
C LEU A 23 -20.26 3.24 -6.16
N ASP A 24 -20.42 4.43 -5.58
CA ASP A 24 -19.80 5.68 -5.98
C ASP A 24 -19.13 6.35 -4.77
N GLY A 25 -18.66 7.57 -4.95
CA GLY A 25 -18.06 8.37 -3.88
C GLY A 25 -16.89 7.69 -3.17
N GLY A 26 -16.71 8.06 -1.91
CA GLY A 26 -15.54 7.58 -1.13
C GLY A 26 -15.49 6.06 -0.98
N TRP A 27 -16.59 5.38 -0.72
CA TRP A 27 -16.63 3.92 -0.63
C TRP A 27 -16.47 3.23 -2.00
N GLY A 28 -16.90 3.88 -3.08
CA GLY A 28 -16.63 3.43 -4.45
C GLY A 28 -15.14 3.47 -4.76
N VAL A 29 -14.45 4.56 -4.38
CA VAL A 29 -12.99 4.68 -4.48
C VAL A 29 -12.29 3.60 -3.68
N ASP A 30 -12.65 3.44 -2.39
CA ASP A 30 -12.03 2.46 -1.51
C ASP A 30 -12.22 1.02 -1.99
N ALA A 31 -13.40 0.70 -2.52
CA ALA A 31 -13.68 -0.60 -3.12
C ALA A 31 -12.77 -0.87 -4.33
N LEU A 32 -12.59 0.13 -5.21
CA LEU A 32 -11.73 0.02 -6.39
C LEU A 32 -10.25 -0.13 -6.04
N VAL A 33 -9.76 0.59 -5.03
CA VAL A 33 -8.36 0.49 -4.61
C VAL A 33 -8.10 -0.70 -3.69
N GLY A 34 -9.15 -1.24 -3.03
CA GLY A 34 -9.10 -2.47 -2.23
C GLY A 34 -8.69 -2.27 -0.77
N PHE A 35 -8.79 -1.05 -0.25
CA PHE A 35 -8.57 -0.73 1.17
C PHE A 35 -9.26 0.58 1.57
N GLU A 36 -9.61 0.74 2.86
CA GLU A 36 -10.16 1.97 3.41
C GLU A 36 -9.09 3.08 3.43
N SER A 37 -9.24 4.06 2.53
CA SER A 37 -8.28 5.16 2.36
C SER A 37 -8.43 6.24 3.41
N ARG A 38 -9.65 6.47 3.88
CA ARG A 38 -10.04 7.50 4.87
C ARG A 38 -11.33 7.12 5.59
N CYS A 39 -11.71 7.88 6.58
CA CYS A 39 -13.03 7.77 7.19
C CYS A 39 -14.10 8.38 6.27
N HIS A 40 -15.25 7.71 6.14
CA HIS A 40 -16.39 8.17 5.34
C HIS A 40 -17.56 8.57 6.22
N ASN A 41 -18.26 9.63 5.84
CA ASN A 41 -19.47 10.07 6.54
C ASN A 41 -20.72 9.30 6.09
N ASP A 42 -20.72 8.84 4.83
CA ASP A 42 -21.81 8.27 4.08
C ASP A 42 -21.33 7.11 3.20
N ILE A 43 -22.28 6.51 2.52
CA ILE A 43 -22.05 5.56 1.41
C ILE A 43 -22.94 5.97 0.25
N ASP A 44 -22.33 6.19 -0.92
CA ASP A 44 -22.99 6.58 -2.15
C ASP A 44 -23.38 5.34 -2.94
N ILE A 45 -24.69 5.18 -3.22
CA ILE A 45 -25.23 3.99 -3.88
C ILE A 45 -26.10 4.38 -5.07
N PHE A 46 -25.79 3.85 -6.24
CA PHE A 46 -26.68 3.87 -7.39
C PHE A 46 -27.53 2.62 -7.47
N ILE A 47 -28.85 2.81 -7.76
CA ILE A 47 -29.79 1.73 -8.08
C ILE A 47 -30.58 2.03 -9.35
N GLU A 48 -31.08 1.01 -10.01
CA GLU A 48 -31.98 1.18 -11.13
C GLU A 48 -33.40 1.55 -10.67
N LYS A 49 -34.07 2.43 -11.40
CA LYS A 49 -35.40 2.99 -11.09
C LYS A 49 -36.45 1.92 -10.81
N GLN A 50 -36.34 0.75 -11.45
CA GLN A 50 -37.26 -0.37 -11.23
C GLN A 50 -37.18 -0.90 -9.78
N ASP A 51 -36.08 -0.76 -9.10
CA ASP A 51 -35.85 -1.22 -7.72
C ASP A 51 -36.15 -0.15 -6.66
N LYS A 52 -36.51 1.08 -7.08
CA LYS A 52 -36.73 2.24 -6.19
C LYS A 52 -37.69 1.95 -5.05
N GLU A 53 -38.90 1.50 -5.38
CA GLU A 53 -39.96 1.29 -4.37
C GLU A 53 -39.58 0.19 -3.38
N CYS A 54 -38.95 -0.89 -3.86
CA CYS A 54 -38.47 -1.96 -3.01
C CYS A 54 -37.34 -1.48 -2.08
N SER A 55 -36.44 -0.68 -2.60
CA SER A 55 -35.29 -0.11 -1.85
C SER A 55 -35.77 0.87 -0.77
N ILE A 56 -36.68 1.79 -1.10
CA ILE A 56 -37.27 2.73 -0.13
C ILE A 56 -37.99 1.99 0.99
N LYS A 57 -38.76 0.96 0.65
CA LYS A 57 -39.44 0.11 1.64
C LYS A 57 -38.41 -0.60 2.53
N LEU A 58 -37.37 -1.18 1.94
CA LEU A 58 -36.32 -1.86 2.66
C LEU A 58 -35.64 -0.93 3.67
N LEU A 59 -35.25 0.28 3.24
CA LEU A 59 -34.62 1.28 4.11
C LEU A 59 -35.55 1.65 5.30
N LYS A 60 -36.85 1.90 5.05
CA LYS A 60 -37.81 2.19 6.10
C LYS A 60 -38.01 1.01 7.06
N ASP A 61 -38.16 -0.20 6.54
CA ASP A 61 -38.34 -1.41 7.34
C ASP A 61 -37.08 -1.73 8.23
N THR A 62 -35.90 -1.19 7.88
CA THR A 62 -34.65 -1.35 8.61
C THR A 62 -34.24 -0.11 9.42
N GLY A 63 -35.18 0.85 9.60
CA GLY A 63 -35.00 1.99 10.51
C GLY A 63 -34.36 3.23 9.90
N TYR A 64 -34.15 3.26 8.58
CA TYR A 64 -33.73 4.48 7.90
C TYR A 64 -34.90 5.42 7.65
N SER A 65 -34.67 6.72 7.76
CA SER A 65 -35.57 7.78 7.42
C SER A 65 -34.94 8.74 6.43
N GLU A 66 -35.75 9.26 5.50
CA GLU A 66 -35.30 10.24 4.52
C GLU A 66 -34.96 11.56 5.21
N THR A 67 -33.81 12.13 4.88
CA THR A 67 -33.39 13.47 5.30
C THR A 67 -33.37 14.37 4.08
N VAL A 68 -34.24 15.39 4.08
CA VAL A 68 -34.31 16.34 2.96
C VAL A 68 -33.12 17.29 3.02
N MET A 69 -32.33 17.33 1.97
CA MET A 69 -31.18 18.21 1.75
C MET A 69 -31.56 19.28 0.69
N GLU A 70 -30.74 20.32 0.55
CA GLU A 70 -30.96 21.38 -0.47
C GLU A 70 -30.93 20.81 -1.90
N TYR A 71 -30.14 19.73 -2.11
CA TYR A 71 -30.01 19.04 -3.40
C TYR A 71 -30.92 17.82 -3.59
N THR A 72 -31.82 17.55 -2.65
CA THR A 72 -32.73 16.39 -2.77
C THR A 72 -33.62 16.52 -3.99
N THR A 73 -33.61 15.48 -4.85
CA THR A 73 -34.48 15.34 -6.02
C THR A 73 -35.21 13.99 -5.97
N PRO A 74 -36.19 13.73 -6.85
CA PRO A 74 -36.79 12.40 -6.95
C PRO A 74 -35.76 11.27 -7.31
N GLU A 75 -34.61 11.62 -7.86
CA GLU A 75 -33.55 10.70 -8.28
C GLU A 75 -32.34 10.72 -7.34
N HIS A 76 -32.30 11.68 -6.39
CA HIS A 76 -31.22 11.84 -5.44
C HIS A 76 -31.76 12.10 -4.03
N THR A 77 -31.69 11.14 -3.12
CA THR A 77 -32.23 11.19 -1.76
C THR A 77 -31.23 10.71 -0.73
N VAL A 78 -31.25 11.32 0.47
CA VAL A 78 -30.36 10.99 1.58
C VAL A 78 -31.15 10.27 2.67
N TRP A 79 -30.62 9.14 3.13
CA TRP A 79 -31.26 8.31 4.16
C TRP A 79 -30.34 8.19 5.39
N ARG A 80 -30.94 8.29 6.58
CA ARG A 80 -30.20 8.20 7.84
C ARG A 80 -30.92 7.28 8.81
N ASP A 81 -30.15 6.45 9.53
CA ASP A 81 -30.63 5.62 10.62
C ASP A 81 -30.39 6.24 12.00
N GLU A 82 -30.81 5.55 13.08
CA GLU A 82 -30.62 5.97 14.46
C GLU A 82 -29.15 6.04 14.91
N ASN A 83 -28.25 5.28 14.25
CA ASN A 83 -26.82 5.28 14.49
C ASN A 83 -26.08 6.35 13.70
N ALA A 84 -26.82 7.24 13.02
CA ALA A 84 -26.29 8.29 12.15
C ALA A 84 -25.47 7.76 10.96
N ARG A 85 -25.74 6.52 10.51
CA ARG A 85 -25.22 6.01 9.23
C ARG A 85 -26.00 6.69 8.10
N ILE A 86 -25.31 7.15 7.10
CA ILE A 86 -25.88 7.90 5.99
C ILE A 86 -25.70 7.11 4.70
N ILE A 87 -26.80 6.97 3.95
CA ILE A 87 -26.80 6.46 2.58
C ILE A 87 -27.19 7.61 1.67
N ASP A 88 -26.28 7.99 0.77
CA ASP A 88 -26.57 8.90 -0.34
C ASP A 88 -27.02 8.06 -1.53
N PHE A 89 -28.27 8.28 -1.97
CA PHE A 89 -29.01 7.31 -2.75
C PHE A 89 -29.39 7.88 -4.10
N HIS A 90 -28.79 7.37 -5.15
CA HIS A 90 -28.93 7.81 -6.53
C HIS A 90 -29.75 6.81 -7.34
N ILE A 91 -30.76 7.29 -8.07
CA ILE A 91 -31.72 6.46 -8.79
C ILE A 91 -31.61 6.77 -10.28
N PHE A 92 -31.17 5.80 -11.06
CA PHE A 92 -31.01 5.95 -12.49
C PHE A 92 -32.06 5.15 -13.29
N SER A 93 -32.23 5.52 -14.55
CA SER A 93 -33.01 4.74 -15.54
C SER A 93 -32.11 4.38 -16.72
N ARG A 94 -32.56 3.45 -17.56
CA ARG A 94 -31.86 3.14 -18.82
C ARG A 94 -32.71 3.64 -20.00
N ASN A 95 -32.01 4.20 -21.00
CA ASN A 95 -32.65 4.56 -22.27
C ASN A 95 -32.84 3.33 -23.19
N SER A 96 -33.37 3.51 -24.37
CA SER A 96 -33.57 2.43 -25.36
C SER A 96 -32.30 1.78 -25.87
N GLU A 97 -31.16 2.43 -25.73
CA GLU A 97 -29.82 1.94 -26.12
C GLU A 97 -29.10 1.23 -24.96
N GLY A 98 -29.71 1.25 -23.78
CA GLY A 98 -29.18 0.66 -22.54
C GLY A 98 -28.25 1.59 -21.76
N ASP A 99 -28.10 2.84 -22.21
CA ASP A 99 -27.30 3.82 -21.51
C ASP A 99 -27.98 4.27 -20.22
N PHE A 100 -27.20 4.70 -19.29
CA PHE A 100 -27.56 5.19 -17.97
C PHE A 100 -28.06 6.65 -18.05
N VAL A 101 -29.20 6.94 -17.45
CA VAL A 101 -29.77 8.29 -17.35
C VAL A 101 -30.02 8.66 -15.90
N PHE A 102 -29.35 9.71 -15.44
CA PHE A 102 -29.45 10.24 -14.09
C PHE A 102 -29.49 11.77 -14.13
N GLU A 103 -30.44 12.38 -13.42
CA GLU A 103 -30.69 13.85 -13.38
C GLU A 103 -30.69 14.51 -14.76
N SER A 104 -31.31 13.85 -15.73
CA SER A 104 -31.44 14.30 -17.13
C SER A 104 -30.16 14.24 -17.97
N GLU A 105 -29.07 13.75 -17.43
CA GLU A 105 -27.85 13.46 -18.18
C GLU A 105 -27.77 12.00 -18.60
N THR A 106 -27.13 11.73 -19.74
CA THR A 106 -26.96 10.37 -20.27
C THR A 106 -25.48 9.98 -20.25
N PHE A 107 -25.22 8.81 -19.69
CA PHE A 107 -23.89 8.25 -19.52
C PHE A 107 -23.84 6.86 -20.19
N PRO A 108 -22.66 6.43 -20.70
CA PRO A 108 -22.55 5.15 -21.37
C PRO A 108 -22.79 3.98 -20.38
N LYS A 109 -23.38 2.90 -20.88
CA LYS A 109 -23.70 1.69 -20.09
C LYS A 109 -22.48 1.06 -19.40
N GLU A 110 -21.28 1.31 -19.93
CA GLU A 110 -20.00 0.80 -19.43
C GLU A 110 -19.60 1.41 -18.07
N ILE A 111 -20.28 2.47 -17.63
CA ILE A 111 -19.97 3.16 -16.36
C ILE A 111 -19.99 2.22 -15.13
N PHE A 112 -20.79 1.16 -15.15
CA PHE A 112 -20.97 0.22 -14.05
C PHE A 112 -20.28 -1.13 -14.23
N THR A 113 -19.20 -1.19 -15.00
CA THR A 113 -18.54 -2.47 -15.33
C THR A 113 -17.37 -2.83 -14.42
N SER A 114 -17.05 -2.01 -13.44
CA SER A 114 -15.97 -2.31 -12.51
C SER A 114 -16.44 -3.07 -11.29
N ILE A 115 -15.58 -3.97 -10.83
CA ILE A 115 -15.76 -4.73 -9.58
C ILE A 115 -14.67 -4.28 -8.62
N GLY A 116 -15.09 -3.83 -7.44
CA GLY A 116 -14.23 -3.47 -6.33
C GLY A 116 -14.36 -4.47 -5.18
N ARG A 117 -13.72 -4.16 -4.05
CA ARG A 117 -13.76 -5.00 -2.85
C ARG A 117 -13.80 -4.15 -1.59
N ILE A 118 -14.75 -4.46 -0.69
CA ILE A 118 -14.78 -3.93 0.67
C ILE A 118 -14.58 -5.11 1.64
N GLY A 119 -13.50 -5.12 2.39
CA GLY A 119 -13.11 -6.26 3.21
C GLY A 119 -12.97 -7.55 2.38
N HIS A 120 -13.86 -8.52 2.60
CA HIS A 120 -13.91 -9.77 1.85
C HIS A 120 -15.02 -9.80 0.77
N LEU A 121 -15.82 -8.72 0.66
CA LEU A 121 -16.99 -8.65 -0.21
C LEU A 121 -16.62 -7.99 -1.55
N GLU A 122 -16.86 -8.68 -2.66
CA GLU A 122 -16.81 -8.08 -4.01
C GLU A 122 -18.07 -7.26 -4.25
N VAL A 123 -17.90 -6.06 -4.82
CA VAL A 123 -18.98 -5.09 -5.05
C VAL A 123 -18.87 -4.46 -6.44
N ASP A 124 -20.02 -4.20 -7.06
CA ASP A 124 -20.07 -3.49 -8.33
C ASP A 124 -19.86 -1.99 -8.08
N CYS A 125 -19.04 -1.36 -8.89
CA CYS A 125 -18.65 0.04 -8.77
C CYS A 125 -18.75 0.77 -10.10
N ILE A 126 -18.84 2.08 -10.01
CA ILE A 126 -18.53 2.96 -11.14
C ILE A 126 -17.07 2.75 -11.54
N THR A 127 -16.77 2.82 -12.84
CA THR A 127 -15.39 2.65 -13.31
C THR A 127 -14.47 3.75 -12.79
N PRO A 128 -13.17 3.49 -12.63
CA PRO A 128 -12.21 4.48 -12.13
C PRO A 128 -12.22 5.79 -12.92
N GLU A 129 -12.37 5.72 -14.25
CA GLU A 129 -12.43 6.89 -15.13
C GLU A 129 -13.65 7.76 -14.83
N TRP A 130 -14.79 7.14 -14.53
CA TRP A 130 -16.01 7.86 -14.20
C TRP A 130 -16.01 8.36 -12.77
N GLN A 131 -15.42 7.63 -11.83
CA GLN A 131 -15.16 8.14 -10.48
C GLN A 131 -14.34 9.44 -10.53
N VAL A 132 -13.24 9.47 -11.29
CA VAL A 132 -12.43 10.68 -11.49
C VAL A 132 -13.23 11.82 -12.13
N ARG A 133 -14.10 11.50 -13.11
CA ARG A 133 -14.96 12.50 -13.76
C ARG A 133 -16.02 13.09 -12.83
N PHE A 134 -16.63 12.27 -11.98
CA PHE A 134 -17.63 12.73 -11.03
C PHE A 134 -17.04 13.61 -9.92
N HIS A 135 -15.73 13.49 -9.66
CA HIS A 135 -14.96 14.44 -8.86
C HIS A 135 -14.53 15.69 -9.64
N SER A 136 -15.28 16.13 -10.65
CA SER A 136 -15.01 17.34 -11.42
C SER A 136 -16.26 18.17 -11.60
N GLY A 137 -16.10 19.50 -11.86
CA GLY A 137 -17.23 20.39 -12.10
C GLY A 137 -17.78 21.10 -10.86
N TYR A 138 -17.22 20.85 -9.68
CA TYR A 138 -17.50 21.58 -8.44
C TYR A 138 -16.20 21.94 -7.72
N LYS A 139 -16.29 22.74 -6.65
CA LYS A 139 -15.10 23.10 -5.86
C LYS A 139 -14.67 21.88 -5.04
N LEU A 140 -13.54 21.28 -5.44
CA LEU A 140 -12.95 20.12 -4.77
C LEU A 140 -12.46 20.47 -3.35
N ASP A 141 -12.69 19.56 -2.42
CA ASP A 141 -12.07 19.58 -1.11
C ASP A 141 -10.79 18.71 -1.08
N ASP A 142 -10.13 18.63 0.09
CA ASP A 142 -8.91 17.86 0.25
C ASP A 142 -9.14 16.35 0.11
N ASN A 143 -10.35 15.84 0.38
CA ASN A 143 -10.69 14.43 0.24
C ASN A 143 -10.92 14.08 -1.23
N ASP A 144 -11.65 14.91 -1.96
CA ASP A 144 -11.85 14.76 -3.41
C ASP A 144 -10.51 14.68 -4.14
N ILE A 145 -9.60 15.61 -3.80
CA ILE A 145 -8.26 15.63 -4.40
C ILE A 145 -7.49 14.32 -4.10
N LYS A 146 -7.54 13.83 -2.86
CA LYS A 146 -6.89 12.57 -2.48
C LYS A 146 -7.48 11.37 -3.19
N ASP A 147 -8.80 11.29 -3.28
CA ASP A 147 -9.52 10.22 -3.96
C ASP A 147 -9.13 10.17 -5.45
N VAL A 148 -9.09 11.34 -6.12
CA VAL A 148 -8.63 11.43 -7.52
C VAL A 148 -7.15 11.03 -7.67
N LEU A 149 -6.27 11.52 -6.79
CA LEU A 149 -4.85 11.17 -6.85
C LEU A 149 -4.64 9.65 -6.68
N LEU A 150 -5.38 9.04 -5.77
CA LEU A 150 -5.33 7.61 -5.48
C LEU A 150 -5.80 6.77 -6.68
N LEU A 151 -6.92 7.15 -7.30
CA LEU A 151 -7.42 6.49 -8.51
C LEU A 151 -6.45 6.66 -9.69
N CYS A 152 -5.93 7.88 -9.89
CA CYS A 152 -4.97 8.14 -10.98
C CYS A 152 -3.68 7.33 -10.82
N ASP A 153 -3.19 7.14 -9.59
CA ASP A 153 -2.03 6.26 -9.36
C ASP A 153 -2.35 4.80 -9.62
N LYS A 154 -3.44 4.30 -9.02
CA LYS A 154 -3.81 2.88 -9.06
C LYS A 154 -4.13 2.39 -10.47
N PHE A 155 -4.83 3.20 -11.26
CA PHE A 155 -5.34 2.85 -12.58
C PHE A 155 -4.59 3.53 -13.74
N ASN A 156 -3.49 4.22 -13.42
CA ASN A 156 -2.66 4.95 -14.40
C ASN A 156 -3.47 5.93 -15.26
N LEU A 157 -4.37 6.69 -14.62
CA LEU A 157 -5.20 7.68 -15.27
C LEU A 157 -4.52 9.05 -15.29
N ALA A 158 -4.85 9.86 -16.31
CA ALA A 158 -4.40 11.25 -16.34
C ALA A 158 -5.12 12.06 -15.25
N LEU A 159 -4.38 12.98 -14.61
CA LEU A 159 -5.01 13.94 -13.70
C LEU A 159 -5.93 14.89 -14.48
N PRO A 160 -7.14 15.19 -13.94
CA PRO A 160 -7.97 16.29 -14.46
C PRO A 160 -7.19 17.61 -14.52
N ASP A 161 -7.45 18.41 -15.55
CA ASP A 161 -6.70 19.66 -15.82
C ASP A 161 -6.68 20.59 -14.62
N GLU A 162 -7.79 20.72 -13.89
CA GLU A 162 -7.90 21.57 -12.71
C GLU A 162 -6.92 21.15 -11.60
N ILE A 163 -6.80 19.85 -11.35
CA ILE A 163 -5.83 19.31 -10.38
C ILE A 163 -4.42 19.40 -10.95
N ALA A 164 -4.22 18.98 -12.21
CA ALA A 164 -2.93 18.94 -12.86
C ALA A 164 -2.21 20.30 -12.89
N GLN A 165 -2.95 21.39 -13.14
CA GLN A 165 -2.41 22.77 -13.20
C GLN A 165 -1.96 23.28 -11.82
N ASN A 166 -2.65 22.87 -10.75
CA ASN A 166 -2.41 23.33 -9.40
C ASN A 166 -1.53 22.36 -8.58
N PHE A 167 -1.34 21.12 -9.07
CA PHE A 167 -0.58 20.11 -8.37
C PHE A 167 0.89 20.50 -8.20
N LYS A 168 1.32 20.62 -6.96
CA LYS A 168 2.70 20.88 -6.59
C LYS A 168 3.02 20.40 -5.18
N ILE A 169 4.26 19.95 -4.99
CA ILE A 169 4.83 19.63 -3.69
C ILE A 169 5.93 20.66 -3.42
N ASN A 170 5.79 21.41 -2.35
CA ASN A 170 6.77 22.42 -1.97
C ASN A 170 7.78 21.86 -0.97
N THR A 171 9.06 22.09 -1.22
CA THR A 171 10.17 21.80 -0.32
C THR A 171 10.82 23.11 0.15
N ASN A 172 11.93 23.06 0.86
CA ASN A 172 12.66 24.28 1.23
C ASN A 172 13.22 25.01 0.00
N SER A 173 13.92 24.28 -0.88
CA SER A 173 14.65 24.84 -2.03
C SER A 173 13.95 24.62 -3.36
N LEU A 174 13.02 23.67 -3.44
CA LEU A 174 12.39 23.22 -4.68
C LEU A 174 10.88 23.36 -4.66
N THR A 175 10.30 23.46 -5.86
CA THR A 175 8.90 23.16 -6.14
C THR A 175 8.87 21.96 -7.09
N LEU A 176 8.27 20.84 -6.67
CA LEU A 176 8.01 19.70 -7.52
C LEU A 176 6.66 19.91 -8.17
N ARG A 177 6.61 20.07 -9.49
CA ARG A 177 5.40 20.32 -10.26
C ARG A 177 5.38 19.53 -11.56
N ARG A 178 4.23 19.44 -12.18
CA ARG A 178 4.12 18.85 -13.51
C ARG A 178 5.02 19.55 -14.52
N TRP A 179 5.57 18.77 -15.45
CA TRP A 179 6.32 19.29 -16.59
C TRP A 179 5.42 20.07 -17.54
N ARG A 180 5.95 21.10 -18.13
CA ARG A 180 5.28 21.97 -19.11
C ARG A 180 6.08 21.97 -20.42
N GLU A 181 5.42 22.14 -21.55
CA GLU A 181 6.13 22.15 -22.84
C GLU A 181 7.21 23.24 -22.93
N ASN A 182 6.99 24.37 -22.27
CA ASN A 182 7.97 25.44 -22.20
C ASN A 182 9.19 25.16 -21.30
N ASP A 183 9.21 24.02 -20.61
CA ASP A 183 10.39 23.55 -19.87
C ASP A 183 11.40 22.83 -20.78
N ALA A 184 11.10 22.65 -22.07
CA ALA A 184 11.90 21.84 -23.01
C ALA A 184 13.36 22.32 -23.13
N GLU A 185 13.59 23.63 -23.09
CA GLU A 185 14.96 24.22 -23.12
C GLU A 185 15.75 23.84 -21.87
N ALA A 186 15.14 23.94 -20.69
CA ALA A 186 15.76 23.56 -19.43
C ALA A 186 16.01 22.05 -19.36
N LEU A 187 15.06 21.24 -19.82
CA LEU A 187 15.24 19.78 -19.94
C LEU A 187 16.41 19.46 -20.86
N TYR A 188 16.46 20.03 -22.06
CA TYR A 188 17.55 19.81 -23.01
C TYR A 188 18.92 20.20 -22.43
N LYS A 189 19.02 21.35 -21.75
CA LYS A 189 20.25 21.84 -21.11
C LYS A 189 20.89 20.79 -20.21
N TYR A 190 20.11 20.05 -19.43
CA TYR A 190 20.64 19.04 -18.49
C TYR A 190 20.61 17.61 -19.05
N ALA A 191 19.63 17.26 -19.85
CA ALA A 191 19.50 15.93 -20.46
C ALA A 191 20.45 15.70 -21.65
N SER A 192 21.02 16.77 -22.21
CA SER A 192 22.08 16.68 -23.23
C SER A 192 23.48 16.45 -22.63
N ASP A 193 23.64 16.49 -21.31
CA ASP A 193 24.89 16.19 -20.63
C ASP A 193 25.07 14.65 -20.49
N GLY A 194 26.10 14.09 -21.14
CA GLY A 194 26.40 12.65 -21.10
C GLY A 194 26.54 12.08 -19.70
N ARG A 195 27.07 12.86 -18.76
CA ARG A 195 27.22 12.45 -17.36
C ARG A 195 25.85 12.16 -16.68
N VAL A 196 24.82 12.91 -17.07
CA VAL A 196 23.46 12.76 -16.54
C VAL A 196 22.78 11.57 -17.20
N SER A 197 22.80 11.48 -18.55
CA SER A 197 22.12 10.43 -19.30
C SER A 197 22.71 9.03 -19.04
N GLU A 198 24.04 8.93 -18.91
CA GLU A 198 24.73 7.66 -18.59
C GLU A 198 24.34 7.15 -17.19
N MET A 199 24.24 8.03 -16.19
CA MET A 199 23.85 7.65 -14.84
C MET A 199 22.35 7.34 -14.71
N ALA A 200 21.52 7.91 -15.58
CA ALA A 200 20.08 7.72 -15.57
C ALA A 200 19.60 6.63 -16.55
N LEU A 201 20.53 6.01 -17.30
CA LEU A 201 20.30 4.90 -18.24
C LEU A 201 19.28 5.20 -19.35
N TRP A 202 19.23 6.44 -19.83
CA TRP A 202 18.37 6.81 -20.96
C TRP A 202 19.14 7.55 -22.06
N PRO A 203 18.62 7.56 -23.31
CA PRO A 203 19.30 8.17 -24.43
C PRO A 203 19.53 9.67 -24.23
N ARG A 204 20.76 10.13 -24.47
CA ARG A 204 21.11 11.55 -24.42
C ARG A 204 20.21 12.37 -25.34
N HIS A 205 19.63 13.47 -24.85
CA HIS A 205 18.85 14.38 -25.67
C HIS A 205 19.74 15.13 -26.67
N THR A 206 19.30 15.17 -27.92
CA THR A 206 20.05 15.76 -29.03
C THR A 206 19.50 17.10 -29.50
N SER A 207 18.27 17.46 -29.10
CA SER A 207 17.64 18.74 -29.45
C SER A 207 16.60 19.16 -28.41
N VAL A 208 16.20 20.43 -28.43
CA VAL A 208 15.08 20.95 -27.65
C VAL A 208 13.76 20.31 -28.07
N ASP A 209 13.60 20.03 -29.37
CA ASP A 209 12.38 19.37 -29.88
C ASP A 209 12.24 17.96 -29.36
N MET A 210 13.33 17.16 -29.32
CA MET A 210 13.33 15.85 -28.65
C MET A 210 12.93 15.99 -27.18
N SER A 211 13.43 17.01 -26.48
CA SER A 211 13.05 17.25 -25.07
C SER A 211 11.58 17.62 -24.93
N ARG A 212 11.01 18.36 -25.90
CA ARG A 212 9.58 18.70 -25.92
C ARG A 212 8.71 17.45 -26.16
N GLU A 213 9.12 16.58 -27.06
CA GLU A 213 8.46 15.28 -27.31
C GLU A 213 8.49 14.41 -26.05
N VAL A 214 9.64 14.31 -25.37
CA VAL A 214 9.75 13.56 -24.10
C VAL A 214 8.82 14.13 -23.01
N ILE A 215 8.72 15.44 -22.90
CA ILE A 215 7.76 16.07 -21.97
C ILE A 215 6.34 15.66 -22.32
N LYS A 216 5.95 15.79 -23.59
CA LYS A 216 4.58 15.54 -24.05
C LYS A 216 4.20 14.06 -23.97
N ASP A 217 5.08 13.17 -24.46
CA ASP A 217 4.74 11.77 -24.70
C ASP A 217 5.08 10.85 -23.52
N PHE A 218 5.99 11.27 -22.61
CA PHE A 218 6.42 10.45 -21.48
C PHE A 218 6.16 11.10 -20.13
N PHE A 219 6.39 12.40 -19.94
CA PHE A 219 6.25 13.01 -18.62
C PHE A 219 4.82 13.45 -18.33
N GLN A 220 4.15 14.09 -19.28
CA GLN A 220 2.78 14.57 -19.05
C GLN A 220 1.74 13.46 -18.93
N PRO A 221 1.80 12.32 -19.63
CA PRO A 221 0.86 11.24 -19.41
C PRO A 221 0.96 10.63 -18.00
N ASN A 222 2.14 10.67 -17.37
CA ASN A 222 2.37 10.13 -16.04
C ASN A 222 2.05 11.17 -14.95
N PRO A 223 1.03 10.97 -14.11
CA PRO A 223 0.55 11.99 -13.19
C PRO A 223 1.62 12.45 -12.18
N PHE A 224 2.51 11.57 -11.77
CA PHE A 224 3.51 11.82 -10.73
C PHE A 224 4.96 11.89 -11.26
N THR A 225 5.15 12.18 -12.53
CA THR A 225 6.47 12.53 -13.08
C THR A 225 6.63 14.06 -12.99
N LEU A 226 7.44 14.51 -12.04
CA LEU A 226 7.51 15.91 -11.63
C LEU A 226 8.86 16.56 -11.98
N ALA A 227 8.82 17.78 -12.47
CA ALA A 227 9.99 18.64 -12.59
C ALA A 227 10.44 19.11 -11.21
N MET A 228 11.72 18.99 -10.92
CA MET A 228 12.37 19.60 -9.77
C MET A 228 12.76 21.02 -10.12
N VAL A 229 11.92 22.00 -9.74
CA VAL A 229 12.10 23.41 -10.08
C VAL A 229 12.79 24.14 -8.93
N LEU A 230 13.94 24.74 -9.20
CA LEU A 230 14.68 25.52 -8.19
C LEU A 230 13.93 26.82 -7.89
N LYS A 231 13.56 27.06 -6.63
CA LYS A 231 12.78 28.24 -6.23
C LYS A 231 13.49 29.56 -6.54
N GLU A 232 14.81 29.59 -6.40
CA GLU A 232 15.65 30.80 -6.62
C GLU A 232 15.57 31.31 -8.07
N THR A 233 15.58 30.37 -9.04
CA THR A 233 15.66 30.74 -10.48
C THR A 233 14.39 30.42 -11.25
N ASN A 234 13.45 29.68 -10.64
CA ASN A 234 12.28 29.09 -11.29
C ASN A 234 12.62 28.16 -12.47
N GLU A 235 13.84 27.62 -12.49
CA GLU A 235 14.33 26.71 -13.55
C GLU A 235 14.14 25.25 -13.17
N PRO A 236 13.57 24.40 -14.04
CA PRO A 236 13.61 22.95 -13.88
C PRO A 236 15.04 22.43 -13.98
N ILE A 237 15.54 21.81 -12.93
CA ILE A 237 16.93 21.35 -12.81
C ILE A 237 17.06 19.82 -12.75
N GLY A 238 15.94 19.11 -12.75
CA GLY A 238 15.87 17.65 -12.63
C GLY A 238 14.46 17.13 -12.66
N CYS A 239 14.31 15.84 -12.44
CA CYS A 239 13.05 15.12 -12.40
C CYS A 239 13.02 14.18 -11.19
N ILE A 240 11.84 14.02 -10.61
CA ILE A 240 11.52 12.95 -9.65
C ILE A 240 10.11 12.47 -9.93
N GLY A 241 9.87 11.16 -9.84
CA GLY A 241 8.53 10.65 -10.07
C GLY A 241 8.38 9.18 -9.74
N LEU A 242 7.13 8.73 -9.77
CA LEU A 242 6.81 7.31 -9.72
C LEU A 242 6.96 6.72 -11.12
N VAL A 243 7.69 5.63 -11.21
CA VAL A 243 7.82 4.87 -12.46
C VAL A 243 6.43 4.32 -12.82
N PRO A 244 5.98 4.46 -14.08
CA PRO A 244 4.69 3.93 -14.51
C PRO A 244 4.54 2.44 -14.19
N ALA A 245 3.33 2.03 -13.80
CA ALA A 245 3.05 0.64 -13.51
C ALA A 245 3.34 -0.25 -14.73
N GLY A 246 4.07 -1.34 -14.52
CA GLY A 246 4.51 -2.24 -15.58
C GLY A 246 5.82 -1.84 -16.29
N ALA A 247 6.39 -0.68 -15.94
CA ALA A 247 7.70 -0.21 -16.44
C ALA A 247 8.80 -0.25 -15.36
N GLU A 248 8.51 -0.85 -14.20
CA GLU A 248 9.46 -0.97 -13.09
C GLU A 248 10.66 -1.87 -13.46
N HIS A 249 11.83 -1.50 -12.96
CA HIS A 249 13.07 -2.22 -13.21
C HIS A 249 13.27 -3.44 -12.30
N TYR A 250 12.49 -3.53 -11.22
CA TYR A 250 12.42 -4.67 -10.33
C TYR A 250 10.97 -4.90 -9.91
N ARG A 251 10.54 -6.17 -9.78
CA ARG A 251 9.13 -6.51 -9.49
C ARG A 251 8.68 -5.92 -8.14
N PRO A 252 7.74 -4.96 -8.12
CA PRO A 252 7.22 -4.38 -6.91
C PRO A 252 6.25 -5.33 -6.19
N PHE A 253 5.91 -5.02 -4.93
CA PHE A 253 4.78 -5.62 -4.22
C PHE A 253 3.46 -5.00 -4.67
N ALA A 254 2.33 -5.55 -4.19
CA ALA A 254 1.00 -5.15 -4.65
C ALA A 254 0.69 -3.66 -4.46
N ASN A 255 1.15 -3.04 -3.38
CA ASN A 255 0.95 -1.60 -3.09
C ASN A 255 2.29 -0.89 -2.91
N GLU A 256 3.21 -1.15 -3.82
CA GLU A 256 4.55 -0.57 -3.89
C GLU A 256 4.75 0.08 -5.24
N ARG A 257 5.44 1.21 -5.27
CA ARG A 257 5.82 1.90 -6.51
C ARG A 257 7.32 2.17 -6.52
N GLU A 258 7.92 2.12 -7.69
CA GLU A 258 9.30 2.51 -7.89
C GLU A 258 9.41 4.02 -8.05
N VAL A 259 10.36 4.66 -7.35
CA VAL A 259 10.70 6.07 -7.48
C VAL A 259 11.96 6.22 -8.31
N GLY A 260 11.86 6.96 -9.40
CA GLY A 260 12.98 7.38 -10.22
C GLY A 260 13.31 8.86 -10.07
N TYR A 261 14.58 9.22 -10.20
CA TYR A 261 15.02 10.61 -10.17
C TYR A 261 16.34 10.82 -10.92
N TRP A 262 16.50 12.02 -11.42
CA TRP A 262 17.78 12.56 -11.92
C TRP A 262 17.86 14.06 -11.68
N ILE A 263 19.06 14.62 -11.68
CA ILE A 263 19.29 16.04 -11.52
C ILE A 263 20.49 16.48 -12.35
N GLY A 264 20.44 17.70 -12.88
CA GLY A 264 21.52 18.30 -13.67
C GLY A 264 22.86 18.32 -12.94
N PHE A 265 23.96 18.04 -13.66
CA PHE A 265 25.30 17.91 -13.10
C PHE A 265 25.72 19.11 -12.20
N PRO A 266 25.42 20.39 -12.51
CA PRO A 266 25.81 21.52 -11.63
C PRO A 266 25.19 21.47 -10.23
N TYR A 267 24.18 20.62 -10.00
CA TYR A 267 23.45 20.48 -8.75
C TYR A 267 23.78 19.21 -7.96
N TRP A 268 24.69 18.39 -8.50
CA TRP A 268 25.17 17.19 -7.80
C TRP A 268 25.85 17.54 -6.48
N GLY A 269 25.67 16.69 -5.48
CA GLY A 269 26.27 16.85 -4.14
C GLY A 269 25.65 17.92 -3.25
N LYS A 270 24.64 18.69 -3.75
CA LYS A 270 24.00 19.80 -2.99
C LYS A 270 22.83 19.34 -2.10
N GLY A 271 22.48 18.05 -2.07
CA GLY A 271 21.40 17.52 -1.22
C GLY A 271 19.99 17.69 -1.79
N LEU A 272 19.82 18.37 -2.94
CA LEU A 272 18.53 18.70 -3.52
C LEU A 272 17.70 17.45 -3.90
N THR A 273 18.34 16.39 -4.41
CA THR A 273 17.65 15.13 -4.73
C THR A 273 17.12 14.44 -3.45
N SER A 274 17.90 14.46 -2.35
CA SER A 274 17.42 13.90 -1.07
C SER A 274 16.29 14.73 -0.48
N GLU A 275 16.29 16.05 -0.68
CA GLU A 275 15.20 16.95 -0.27
C GLU A 275 13.92 16.63 -1.06
N ALA A 276 14.00 16.52 -2.38
CA ALA A 276 12.89 16.14 -3.25
C ALA A 276 12.34 14.75 -2.89
N LEU A 277 13.23 13.77 -2.70
CA LEU A 277 12.84 12.40 -2.38
C LEU A 277 12.10 12.31 -1.02
N LYS A 278 12.54 13.04 0.01
CA LYS A 278 11.83 13.10 1.29
C LYS A 278 10.41 13.65 1.14
N SER A 279 10.22 14.69 0.34
CA SER A 279 8.89 15.26 0.09
C SER A 279 8.02 14.33 -0.75
N MET A 280 8.59 13.59 -1.70
CA MET A 280 7.87 12.55 -2.43
C MET A 280 7.46 11.38 -1.51
N ILE A 281 8.32 10.96 -0.58
CA ILE A 281 8.01 9.95 0.44
C ILE A 281 6.77 10.36 1.26
N GLU A 282 6.75 11.60 1.77
CA GLU A 282 5.62 12.12 2.54
C GLU A 282 4.34 12.21 1.68
N PHE A 283 4.47 12.63 0.43
CA PHE A 283 3.34 12.64 -0.51
C PHE A 283 2.78 11.24 -0.73
N CYS A 284 3.63 10.24 -1.01
CA CYS A 284 3.21 8.85 -1.23
C CYS A 284 2.55 8.24 0.01
N ARG A 285 3.04 8.58 1.22
CA ARG A 285 2.45 8.12 2.47
C ARG A 285 1.06 8.71 2.73
N ASN A 286 0.90 10.01 2.51
CA ASN A 286 -0.25 10.75 2.99
C ASN A 286 -1.38 10.89 1.96
N ASN A 287 -1.05 10.86 0.66
CA ASN A 287 -1.99 11.14 -0.42
C ASN A 287 -2.37 9.90 -1.25
N ILE A 288 -1.41 9.02 -1.54
CA ILE A 288 -1.66 7.80 -2.32
C ILE A 288 -1.50 6.51 -1.52
N ARG A 289 -1.24 6.63 -0.21
CA ARG A 289 -1.30 5.54 0.77
C ARG A 289 -0.52 4.28 0.38
N LEU A 290 0.65 4.43 -0.23
CA LEU A 290 1.52 3.30 -0.56
C LEU A 290 2.07 2.64 0.72
N ASP A 291 2.24 1.33 0.69
CA ASP A 291 2.87 0.57 1.78
C ASP A 291 4.39 0.69 1.78
N SER A 292 4.97 0.82 0.60
CA SER A 292 6.43 0.93 0.43
C SER A 292 6.80 1.63 -0.88
N LEU A 293 8.03 2.12 -0.90
CA LEU A 293 8.68 2.63 -2.11
C LEU A 293 9.91 1.79 -2.45
N LEU A 294 10.12 1.60 -3.74
CA LEU A 294 11.26 0.93 -4.34
C LEU A 294 12.17 1.95 -5.03
N ILE A 295 13.46 1.78 -4.94
CA ILE A 295 14.46 2.47 -5.78
C ILE A 295 15.37 1.41 -6.35
N THR A 296 15.57 1.45 -7.66
CA THR A 296 16.60 0.65 -8.33
C THR A 296 17.71 1.54 -8.87
N THR A 297 18.92 1.04 -8.91
CA THR A 297 20.07 1.79 -9.42
C THR A 297 21.19 0.86 -9.86
N ASP A 298 21.97 1.27 -10.85
CA ASP A 298 23.22 0.62 -11.21
C ASP A 298 24.12 0.47 -9.98
N ALA A 299 24.76 -0.68 -9.83
CA ALA A 299 25.69 -0.96 -8.74
C ALA A 299 26.91 -0.02 -8.74
N ALA A 300 27.25 0.59 -9.86
CA ALA A 300 28.30 1.61 -9.98
C ALA A 300 27.82 3.01 -9.55
N ASN A 301 26.51 3.30 -9.57
CA ASN A 301 25.96 4.62 -9.23
C ASN A 301 25.91 4.84 -7.71
N LYS A 302 27.07 5.08 -7.09
CA LYS A 302 27.20 5.32 -5.65
C LYS A 302 26.49 6.58 -5.17
N ALA A 303 26.24 7.55 -6.06
CA ALA A 303 25.53 8.77 -5.72
C ALA A 303 24.04 8.48 -5.45
N SER A 304 23.37 7.73 -6.34
CA SER A 304 21.98 7.29 -6.16
C SER A 304 21.82 6.41 -4.90
N GLN A 305 22.73 5.45 -4.68
CA GLN A 305 22.72 4.60 -3.48
C GLN A 305 22.75 5.44 -2.19
N ARG A 306 23.64 6.45 -2.11
CA ARG A 306 23.72 7.36 -0.95
C ARG A 306 22.44 8.21 -0.77
N VAL A 307 21.80 8.62 -1.86
CA VAL A 307 20.51 9.35 -1.78
C VAL A 307 19.45 8.44 -1.17
N ALA A 308 19.31 7.19 -1.65
CA ALA A 308 18.39 6.21 -1.12
C ALA A 308 18.63 5.95 0.39
N GLU A 309 19.88 5.65 0.77
CA GLU A 309 20.27 5.39 2.16
C GLU A 309 19.98 6.59 3.10
N LYS A 310 20.31 7.83 2.67
CA LYS A 310 20.02 9.06 3.42
C LYS A 310 18.53 9.31 3.63
N CYS A 311 17.68 8.76 2.78
CA CYS A 311 16.23 8.85 2.87
C CYS A 311 15.60 7.63 3.56
N GLY A 312 16.41 6.72 4.13
CA GLY A 312 15.95 5.59 4.93
C GLY A 312 15.66 4.31 4.13
N PHE A 313 15.98 4.27 2.84
CA PHE A 313 15.86 3.05 2.06
C PHE A 313 16.97 2.06 2.43
N ILE A 314 16.61 0.79 2.47
CA ILE A 314 17.52 -0.32 2.79
C ILE A 314 17.75 -1.15 1.54
N ASN A 315 19.02 -1.42 1.19
CA ASN A 315 19.35 -2.38 0.14
C ASN A 315 18.91 -3.79 0.59
N PHE A 316 18.01 -4.41 -0.17
CA PHE A 316 17.50 -5.75 0.15
C PHE A 316 17.96 -6.82 -0.84
N THR A 317 18.42 -6.44 -2.03
CA THR A 317 18.96 -7.38 -3.02
C THR A 317 19.82 -6.67 -4.06
N ASP A 318 20.80 -7.41 -4.57
CA ASP A 318 21.55 -7.11 -5.77
C ASP A 318 21.01 -8.03 -6.88
N TYR A 319 20.87 -7.52 -8.10
CA TYR A 319 20.30 -8.27 -9.21
C TYR A 319 20.95 -7.86 -10.55
N ASP A 320 20.74 -8.67 -11.58
CA ASP A 320 21.12 -8.32 -12.95
C ASP A 320 19.93 -7.69 -13.68
N ASN A 321 20.10 -6.47 -14.16
CA ASN A 321 19.12 -5.77 -14.99
C ASN A 321 19.59 -5.82 -16.44
N ASN A 322 19.22 -6.87 -17.18
CA ASN A 322 19.56 -7.06 -18.58
C ASN A 322 21.08 -6.91 -18.87
N GLY A 323 21.93 -7.53 -18.06
CA GLY A 323 23.38 -7.47 -18.17
C GLY A 323 24.02 -6.32 -17.39
N THR A 324 23.24 -5.50 -16.68
CA THR A 324 23.74 -4.41 -15.83
C THR A 324 23.61 -4.79 -14.36
N PRO A 325 24.74 -4.98 -13.64
CA PRO A 325 24.69 -5.21 -12.18
C PRO A 325 23.96 -4.06 -11.47
N SER A 326 22.89 -4.36 -10.79
CA SER A 326 21.99 -3.38 -10.19
C SER A 326 21.67 -3.71 -8.73
N LYS A 327 21.20 -2.71 -8.00
CA LYS A 327 20.79 -2.80 -6.59
C LYS A 327 19.36 -2.32 -6.45
N ALA A 328 18.60 -3.03 -5.62
CA ALA A 328 17.24 -2.65 -5.26
C ALA A 328 17.17 -2.27 -3.77
N PHE A 329 16.59 -1.12 -3.51
CA PHE A 329 16.39 -0.52 -2.19
C PHE A 329 14.92 -0.36 -1.90
N ARG A 330 14.49 -0.60 -0.65
CA ARG A 330 13.09 -0.48 -0.23
C ARG A 330 12.96 0.38 1.01
N LEU A 331 11.89 1.20 1.06
CA LEU A 331 11.44 1.96 2.22
C LEU A 331 9.98 1.59 2.53
N SER A 332 9.71 1.09 3.73
CA SER A 332 8.33 0.91 4.21
C SER A 332 7.74 2.26 4.61
N LEU A 333 6.57 2.59 4.10
CA LEU A 333 5.84 3.84 4.38
C LEU A 333 4.80 3.66 5.49
N SER A 334 4.21 2.48 5.60
CA SER A 334 3.23 2.16 6.63
C SER A 334 3.92 1.90 7.97
N SER A 335 3.32 2.40 9.03
CA SER A 335 3.78 2.16 10.39
C SER A 335 3.13 0.92 10.98
N LEU A 336 3.95 -0.09 11.30
CA LEU A 336 3.49 -1.22 12.10
C LEU A 336 3.30 -0.76 13.55
N VAL A 337 2.07 -0.85 14.05
CA VAL A 337 1.76 -0.65 15.48
C VAL A 337 1.68 -2.03 16.12
N ILE A 338 2.48 -2.27 17.17
CA ILE A 338 2.48 -3.55 17.87
C ILE A 338 1.88 -3.32 19.27
N ARG A 339 0.85 -4.10 19.61
CA ARG A 339 0.19 -4.06 20.91
C ARG A 339 0.21 -5.43 21.60
N LYS A 340 0.28 -5.44 22.93
CA LYS A 340 0.05 -6.64 23.71
C LYS A 340 -1.45 -6.93 23.80
N VAL A 341 -1.83 -8.20 23.73
CA VAL A 341 -3.20 -8.68 23.93
C VAL A 341 -3.27 -9.34 25.29
N GLU A 342 -4.09 -8.79 26.17
CA GLU A 342 -4.26 -9.31 27.55
C GLU A 342 -5.39 -10.36 27.59
N ASP A 343 -6.52 -10.07 26.95
CA ASP A 343 -7.73 -10.89 26.96
C ASP A 343 -8.06 -11.37 25.53
N ASP A 344 -8.94 -12.35 25.40
CA ASP A 344 -9.50 -12.83 24.12
C ASP A 344 -8.47 -13.20 23.04
N LYS A 345 -7.31 -13.73 23.44
CA LYS A 345 -6.21 -14.13 22.53
C LYS A 345 -6.67 -15.05 21.39
N GLN A 346 -7.77 -15.78 21.57
CA GLN A 346 -8.33 -16.71 20.58
C GLN A 346 -8.93 -15.99 19.36
N GLU A 347 -9.26 -14.69 19.45
CA GLU A 347 -9.71 -13.90 18.30
C GLU A 347 -8.67 -13.85 17.16
N PHE A 348 -7.38 -14.06 17.49
CA PHE A 348 -6.28 -14.06 16.54
C PHE A 348 -5.91 -15.46 16.01
N MET A 349 -6.79 -16.44 16.19
CA MET A 349 -6.52 -17.84 15.80
C MET A 349 -6.16 -17.98 14.32
N ASP A 350 -6.83 -17.23 13.44
CA ASP A 350 -6.54 -17.27 12.00
C ASP A 350 -5.10 -16.87 11.67
N LEU A 351 -4.58 -15.86 12.36
CA LEU A 351 -3.18 -15.43 12.21
C LEU A 351 -2.21 -16.42 12.86
N LEU A 352 -2.57 -16.97 14.03
CA LEU A 352 -1.76 -17.97 14.74
C LEU A 352 -1.59 -19.26 13.92
N LEU A 353 -2.66 -19.69 13.23
CA LEU A 353 -2.65 -20.88 12.36
C LEU A 353 -1.74 -20.72 11.13
N ILE A 354 -1.38 -19.49 10.75
CA ILE A 354 -0.39 -19.26 9.69
C ILE A 354 1.02 -19.69 10.12
N GLY A 355 1.33 -19.56 11.41
CA GLY A 355 2.64 -19.90 11.96
C GLY A 355 2.71 -21.33 12.55
N ASP A 356 1.58 -21.89 12.95
CA ASP A 356 1.48 -23.25 13.49
C ASP A 356 0.14 -23.85 13.05
N GLY A 357 0.16 -24.81 12.16
CA GLY A 357 -1.02 -25.42 11.55
C GLY A 357 -1.91 -26.25 12.49
N SER A 358 -1.71 -26.20 13.81
CA SER A 358 -2.43 -27.01 14.79
C SER A 358 -3.02 -26.19 15.93
N VAL A 359 -4.36 -26.14 16.01
CA VAL A 359 -5.07 -25.48 17.12
C VAL A 359 -4.65 -26.08 18.48
N ASP A 360 -4.52 -27.41 18.55
CA ASP A 360 -4.14 -28.11 19.78
C ASP A 360 -2.74 -27.72 20.27
N MET A 361 -1.81 -27.47 19.35
CA MET A 361 -0.49 -26.99 19.69
C MET A 361 -0.52 -25.52 20.12
N ILE A 362 -1.25 -24.67 19.40
CA ILE A 362 -1.40 -23.24 19.71
C ILE A 362 -1.94 -23.05 21.12
N VAL A 363 -3.01 -23.74 21.50
CA VAL A 363 -3.65 -23.61 22.83
C VAL A 363 -2.67 -23.90 23.98
N ARG A 364 -1.72 -24.83 23.80
CA ARG A 364 -0.73 -25.19 24.84
C ARG A 364 0.19 -24.02 25.23
N TYR A 365 0.53 -23.15 24.30
CA TYR A 365 1.43 -22.03 24.56
C TYR A 365 0.74 -20.67 24.58
N LEU A 366 -0.48 -20.56 24.07
CA LEU A 366 -1.19 -19.27 23.97
C LEU A 366 -1.59 -18.74 25.34
N GLU A 367 -2.13 -19.59 26.20
CA GLU A 367 -2.57 -19.20 27.56
C GLU A 367 -1.40 -18.71 28.42
N PRO A 368 -0.30 -19.49 28.61
CA PRO A 368 0.83 -19.03 29.41
C PRO A 368 1.69 -17.99 28.68
N GLY A 369 1.51 -17.83 27.36
CA GLY A 369 2.32 -16.93 26.55
C GLY A 369 1.82 -15.49 26.53
N SER A 370 2.73 -14.57 26.22
CA SER A 370 2.41 -13.18 25.90
C SER A 370 2.19 -13.04 24.40
N LEU A 371 0.97 -12.74 23.98
CA LEU A 371 0.59 -12.47 22.60
C LEU A 371 0.77 -10.99 22.29
N HIS A 372 1.47 -10.69 21.19
CA HIS A 372 1.55 -9.34 20.62
C HIS A 372 1.06 -9.39 19.19
N VAL A 373 0.24 -8.41 18.83
CA VAL A 373 -0.38 -8.28 17.52
C VAL A 373 0.16 -7.04 16.83
N GLY A 374 0.62 -7.23 15.60
CA GLY A 374 1.07 -6.16 14.71
C GLY A 374 -0.06 -5.74 13.78
N SER A 375 -0.43 -4.46 13.84
CA SER A 375 -1.48 -3.88 13.01
C SER A 375 -0.89 -2.81 12.07
N MET A 376 -1.41 -2.72 10.87
CA MET A 376 -1.16 -1.65 9.92
C MET A 376 -2.52 -1.12 9.43
N ASP A 377 -2.69 0.19 9.44
CA ASP A 377 -3.94 0.85 8.99
C ASP A 377 -5.20 0.21 9.61
N ASN A 378 -5.16 -0.03 10.93
CA ASN A 378 -6.19 -0.67 11.75
C ASN A 378 -6.51 -2.14 11.42
N LYS A 379 -5.77 -2.79 10.52
CA LYS A 379 -5.87 -4.21 10.24
C LYS A 379 -4.79 -4.99 10.98
N ASP A 380 -5.18 -6.04 11.68
CA ASP A 380 -4.26 -6.97 12.33
C ASP A 380 -3.66 -7.90 11.28
N ILE A 381 -2.33 -7.89 11.14
CA ILE A 381 -1.62 -8.54 10.03
C ILE A 381 -0.47 -9.43 10.47
N ALA A 382 -0.10 -9.38 11.74
CA ALA A 382 0.97 -10.21 12.27
C ALA A 382 0.74 -10.55 13.74
N VAL A 383 1.24 -11.68 14.15
CA VAL A 383 1.24 -12.11 15.56
C VAL A 383 2.62 -12.62 15.96
N ILE A 384 2.98 -12.43 17.22
CA ILE A 384 4.11 -13.08 17.86
C ILE A 384 3.74 -13.51 19.28
N VAL A 385 4.03 -14.75 19.63
CA VAL A 385 3.79 -15.30 20.97
C VAL A 385 5.12 -15.64 21.61
N THR A 386 5.35 -15.15 22.83
CA THR A 386 6.55 -15.41 23.62
C THR A 386 6.20 -16.11 24.93
N VAL A 387 7.06 -17.03 25.38
CA VAL A 387 6.96 -17.71 26.67
C VAL A 387 8.30 -17.57 27.41
N GLU A 388 8.26 -17.16 28.67
CA GLU A 388 9.47 -17.13 29.50
C GLU A 388 9.75 -18.53 30.09
N ASN A 389 10.95 -19.02 29.88
CA ASN A 389 11.38 -20.33 30.36
C ASN A 389 11.98 -20.24 31.77
N ASN A 390 12.02 -21.37 32.49
CA ASN A 390 12.56 -21.45 33.85
C ASN A 390 14.08 -21.15 33.92
N ASP A 391 14.81 -21.25 32.82
CA ASP A 391 16.22 -20.90 32.70
C ASP A 391 16.47 -19.40 32.46
N GLY A 392 15.41 -18.62 32.41
CA GLY A 392 15.45 -17.18 32.18
C GLY A 392 15.49 -16.77 30.70
N SER A 393 15.52 -17.73 29.78
CA SER A 393 15.40 -17.46 28.34
C SER A 393 13.96 -17.14 27.96
N VAL A 394 13.77 -16.47 26.82
CA VAL A 394 12.46 -16.21 26.22
C VAL A 394 12.34 -17.00 24.94
N GLU A 395 11.30 -17.82 24.83
CA GLU A 395 11.03 -18.61 23.63
C GLU A 395 9.93 -17.98 22.79
N ILE A 396 10.21 -17.73 21.52
CA ILE A 396 9.19 -17.35 20.51
C ILE A 396 8.53 -18.66 20.06
N LYS A 397 7.25 -18.82 20.44
CA LYS A 397 6.43 -20.01 20.11
C LYS A 397 5.72 -19.89 18.77
N ASN A 398 5.38 -18.68 18.38
CA ASN A 398 4.72 -18.40 17.10
C ASN A 398 5.19 -17.03 16.59
N LEU A 399 5.44 -16.96 15.29
CA LEU A 399 5.63 -15.72 14.55
C LEU A 399 4.98 -15.90 13.19
N ALA A 400 3.90 -15.19 12.97
CA ALA A 400 3.15 -15.24 11.73
C ALA A 400 2.91 -13.85 11.15
N VAL A 401 2.89 -13.77 9.82
CA VAL A 401 2.53 -12.57 9.06
C VAL A 401 1.56 -12.99 7.97
N ASP A 402 0.43 -12.31 7.85
CA ASP A 402 -0.56 -12.47 6.79
C ASP A 402 0.16 -12.50 5.42
N ALA A 403 -0.25 -13.43 4.56
CA ALA A 403 0.41 -13.70 3.28
C ALA A 403 0.51 -12.45 2.39
N ALA A 404 -0.53 -11.59 2.41
CA ALA A 404 -0.57 -10.34 1.65
C ALA A 404 0.46 -9.30 2.12
N PHE A 405 0.98 -9.45 3.35
CA PHE A 405 1.92 -8.51 3.99
C PHE A 405 3.33 -9.07 4.16
N ARG A 406 3.59 -10.30 3.70
CA ARG A 406 4.92 -10.91 3.75
C ARG A 406 5.93 -10.15 2.88
N ARG A 407 7.23 -10.32 3.17
CA ARG A 407 8.37 -9.69 2.46
C ARG A 407 8.46 -8.17 2.58
N ARG A 408 7.64 -7.54 3.44
CA ARG A 408 7.65 -6.10 3.75
C ARG A 408 8.45 -5.76 5.03
N GLY A 409 9.25 -6.69 5.56
CA GLY A 409 10.04 -6.49 6.77
C GLY A 409 9.25 -6.63 8.08
N ILE A 410 7.94 -6.96 8.04
CA ILE A 410 7.07 -7.03 9.22
C ILE A 410 7.55 -8.09 10.20
N GLY A 411 7.86 -9.30 9.75
CA GLY A 411 8.39 -10.34 10.63
C GLY A 411 9.66 -9.91 11.36
N ARG A 412 10.57 -9.19 10.69
CA ARG A 412 11.76 -8.59 11.33
C ARG A 412 11.38 -7.57 12.40
N LYS A 413 10.42 -6.67 12.12
CA LYS A 413 9.96 -5.67 13.09
C LYS A 413 9.30 -6.32 14.31
N MET A 414 8.58 -7.44 14.13
CA MET A 414 8.03 -8.22 15.25
C MET A 414 9.13 -8.83 16.11
N LEU A 415 10.20 -9.38 15.50
CA LEU A 415 11.37 -9.87 16.22
C LEU A 415 12.10 -8.76 16.98
N GLU A 416 12.39 -7.64 16.33
CA GLU A 416 13.04 -6.47 16.93
C GLU A 416 12.23 -5.89 18.10
N TYR A 417 10.89 -5.96 18.02
CA TYR A 417 10.02 -5.57 19.11
C TYR A 417 10.20 -6.48 20.33
N VAL A 418 10.21 -7.80 20.15
CA VAL A 418 10.47 -8.76 21.24
C VAL A 418 11.89 -8.59 21.79
N GLU A 419 12.89 -8.37 20.96
CA GLU A 419 14.25 -8.10 21.38
C GLU A 419 14.37 -6.86 22.27
N LYS A 420 13.57 -5.80 22.00
CA LYS A 420 13.50 -4.60 22.83
C LYS A 420 12.70 -4.81 24.14
N LEU A 421 11.74 -5.72 24.15
CA LEU A 421 11.02 -6.09 25.38
C LEU A 421 11.89 -6.88 26.36
N TYR A 422 12.86 -7.64 25.83
CA TYR A 422 13.70 -8.54 26.60
C TYR A 422 15.21 -8.32 26.31
N PRO A 423 15.72 -7.09 26.55
CA PRO A 423 17.05 -6.67 26.10
C PRO A 423 18.21 -7.48 26.71
N ASP A 424 18.02 -8.04 27.91
CA ASP A 424 19.05 -8.78 28.66
C ASP A 424 18.79 -10.29 28.69
N LYS A 425 17.83 -10.80 27.89
CA LYS A 425 17.47 -12.20 27.87
C LYS A 425 17.92 -12.88 26.58
N LYS A 426 18.36 -14.12 26.70
CA LYS A 426 18.56 -14.97 25.54
C LYS A 426 17.21 -15.28 24.91
N ILE A 427 17.04 -14.99 23.63
CA ILE A 427 15.84 -15.32 22.86
C ILE A 427 16.09 -16.59 22.06
N ILE A 428 15.17 -17.54 22.14
CA ILE A 428 15.22 -18.81 21.42
C ILE A 428 13.95 -19.01 20.60
N LEU A 429 14.02 -19.82 19.56
CA LEU A 429 12.86 -20.25 18.77
C LEU A 429 13.11 -21.61 18.12
N GLY A 430 12.06 -22.37 17.94
CA GLY A 430 12.03 -23.61 17.17
C GLY A 430 11.30 -23.40 15.83
N THR A 431 11.83 -23.95 14.75
CA THR A 431 11.23 -23.82 13.41
C THR A 431 11.46 -25.08 12.56
N GLY A 432 10.63 -25.25 11.52
CA GLY A 432 10.87 -26.23 10.47
C GLY A 432 12.12 -25.90 9.66
N GLU A 433 12.73 -26.93 9.09
CA GLU A 433 13.95 -26.80 8.32
C GLU A 433 13.66 -26.46 6.85
N THR A 434 13.06 -25.28 6.59
CA THR A 434 12.91 -24.78 5.22
C THR A 434 13.98 -23.76 4.88
N PRO A 435 14.45 -23.71 3.62
CA PRO A 435 15.54 -22.79 3.24
C PRO A 435 15.21 -21.32 3.47
N SER A 436 13.96 -20.90 3.19
CA SER A 436 13.58 -19.48 3.35
C SER A 436 13.46 -19.08 4.81
N THR A 437 12.88 -19.95 5.66
CA THR A 437 12.68 -19.67 7.09
C THR A 437 14.02 -19.59 7.82
N LEU A 438 14.93 -20.54 7.58
CA LEU A 438 16.25 -20.48 8.18
C LEU A 438 17.05 -19.27 7.71
N ARG A 439 16.96 -18.91 6.43
CA ARG A 439 17.60 -17.69 5.89
C ARG A 439 17.05 -16.44 6.56
N PHE A 440 15.73 -16.37 6.75
CA PHE A 440 15.08 -15.25 7.42
C PHE A 440 15.61 -15.04 8.83
N TYR A 441 15.57 -16.06 9.69
CA TYR A 441 16.04 -15.93 11.07
C TYR A 441 17.54 -15.63 11.16
N ARG A 442 18.36 -16.27 10.32
CA ARG A 442 19.80 -15.95 10.23
C ARG A 442 20.04 -14.49 9.81
N SER A 443 19.27 -13.97 8.87
CA SER A 443 19.33 -12.55 8.45
C SER A 443 18.90 -11.58 9.55
N CYS A 444 18.17 -12.06 10.58
CA CYS A 444 17.81 -11.32 11.78
C CYS A 444 18.83 -11.50 12.93
N GLY A 445 19.95 -12.21 12.69
CA GLY A 445 21.04 -12.39 13.66
C GLY A 445 20.88 -13.63 14.55
N TYR A 446 19.91 -14.50 14.29
CA TYR A 446 19.76 -15.75 15.04
C TYR A 446 20.76 -16.80 14.54
N ARG A 447 21.32 -17.56 15.49
CA ARG A 447 22.31 -18.63 15.26
C ARG A 447 21.72 -19.99 15.61
N ASN A 448 22.17 -21.06 14.94
CA ASN A 448 21.73 -22.43 15.26
C ASN A 448 22.10 -22.81 16.69
N SER A 449 21.18 -23.45 17.39
CA SER A 449 21.36 -24.01 18.73
C SER A 449 21.46 -25.53 18.67
N HIS A 450 20.32 -26.20 18.67
CA HIS A 450 20.18 -27.64 18.67
C HIS A 450 19.02 -28.08 17.79
N ARG A 451 18.80 -29.38 17.69
CA ARG A 451 17.75 -29.99 16.88
C ARG A 451 16.96 -30.99 17.72
N ILE A 452 15.64 -31.03 17.54
CA ILE A 452 14.78 -32.06 18.09
C ILE A 452 14.39 -32.98 16.93
N PRO A 453 14.91 -34.22 16.87
CA PRO A 453 14.59 -35.17 15.82
C PRO A 453 13.11 -35.59 15.87
N ASN A 454 12.51 -35.82 14.71
CA ASN A 454 11.13 -36.29 14.54
C ASN A 454 10.04 -35.42 15.20
N PHE A 455 10.32 -34.20 15.59
CA PHE A 455 9.35 -33.34 16.29
C PHE A 455 8.02 -33.23 15.55
N PHE A 456 8.05 -32.92 14.26
CA PHE A 456 6.84 -32.74 13.48
C PHE A 456 6.09 -34.06 13.25
N THR A 457 6.79 -35.15 13.04
CA THR A 457 6.15 -36.47 12.85
C THR A 457 5.56 -37.03 14.12
N ASP A 458 6.08 -36.68 15.30
CA ASP A 458 5.63 -37.18 16.58
C ASP A 458 4.49 -36.33 17.20
N ASN A 459 4.38 -35.04 16.80
CA ASN A 459 3.45 -34.08 17.41
C ASN A 459 2.29 -33.67 16.49
N TYR A 460 2.36 -33.94 15.19
CA TYR A 460 1.33 -33.56 14.24
C TYR A 460 0.74 -34.78 13.54
N PRO A 461 -0.61 -34.90 13.47
CA PRO A 461 -1.26 -36.08 12.93
C PRO A 461 -1.09 -36.25 11.40
N ASN A 462 -0.83 -35.13 10.72
CA ASN A 462 -0.60 -35.10 9.26
C ASN A 462 0.77 -34.54 8.95
N PRO A 463 1.45 -35.03 7.89
CA PRO A 463 2.71 -34.45 7.44
C PRO A 463 2.54 -32.96 7.10
N ILE A 464 3.44 -32.11 7.61
CA ILE A 464 3.51 -30.69 7.25
C ILE A 464 4.48 -30.55 6.08
N VAL A 465 4.03 -29.94 4.99
CA VAL A 465 4.85 -29.70 3.80
C VAL A 465 4.96 -28.21 3.58
N GLU A 466 6.19 -27.67 3.59
CA GLU A 466 6.50 -26.28 3.29
C GLU A 466 7.61 -26.22 2.24
N GLU A 467 7.46 -25.40 1.20
CA GLU A 467 8.45 -25.23 0.11
C GLU A 467 8.90 -26.58 -0.50
N ASP A 468 7.97 -27.51 -0.71
CA ASP A 468 8.24 -28.89 -1.16
C ASP A 468 9.09 -29.74 -0.19
N VAL A 469 9.32 -29.26 1.04
CA VAL A 469 10.02 -29.97 2.11
C VAL A 469 9.00 -30.53 3.10
N THR A 470 8.99 -31.86 3.29
CA THR A 470 8.25 -32.47 4.40
C THR A 470 9.00 -32.25 5.70
N LEU A 471 8.40 -31.50 6.62
CA LEU A 471 9.02 -31.21 7.92
C LEU A 471 9.09 -32.47 8.77
N ARG A 472 10.25 -32.72 9.34
CA ARG A 472 10.51 -33.86 10.23
C ARG A 472 11.07 -33.39 11.58
N ASP A 473 12.20 -32.70 11.55
CA ASP A 473 12.92 -32.26 12.73
C ASP A 473 12.65 -30.78 13.00
N MET A 474 12.61 -30.38 14.27
CA MET A 474 12.58 -28.96 14.64
C MET A 474 14.01 -28.47 14.87
N VAL A 475 14.36 -27.37 14.22
CA VAL A 475 15.65 -26.69 14.39
C VAL A 475 15.47 -25.53 15.36
N TYR A 476 16.22 -25.52 16.44
CA TYR A 476 16.26 -24.42 17.38
C TYR A 476 17.35 -23.41 17.03
N LEU A 477 16.97 -22.13 17.04
CA LEU A 477 17.87 -21.02 16.88
C LEU A 477 17.83 -20.13 18.14
N TYR A 478 18.85 -19.34 18.34
CA TYR A 478 18.96 -18.40 19.45
C TYR A 478 19.63 -17.10 19.06
N LYS A 479 19.33 -16.03 19.82
CA LYS A 479 20.05 -14.76 19.82
C LYS A 479 20.34 -14.37 21.27
N ASP A 480 21.60 -14.04 21.59
CA ASP A 480 22.05 -13.72 22.92
C ASP A 480 22.67 -12.33 22.92
N PHE A 481 22.15 -11.43 23.75
CA PHE A 481 22.57 -10.03 23.83
C PHE A 481 23.67 -9.81 24.87
N ASN A 482 23.97 -10.82 25.72
CA ASN A 482 24.93 -10.71 26.81
C ASN A 482 26.37 -11.19 26.43
N LYS A 483 26.58 -11.68 25.21
CA LYS A 483 27.90 -12.06 24.72
C LYS A 483 28.45 -10.98 23.78
N ASN A 484 29.40 -10.18 24.27
CA ASN A 484 30.29 -9.43 23.39
C ASN A 484 30.98 -10.42 22.44
N ASP A 485 30.93 -10.13 21.13
CA ASP A 485 31.62 -10.86 20.05
C ASP A 485 33.16 -10.74 20.20
N THR A 486 33.72 -11.41 21.20
CA THR A 486 35.19 -11.56 21.35
C THR A 486 35.54 -12.99 21.69
N GLU A 487 35.15 -13.96 20.85
CA GLU A 487 35.82 -15.27 20.81
C GLU A 487 35.26 -16.08 19.64
N GLU A 488 35.91 -15.99 18.47
CA GLU A 488 36.07 -17.05 17.50
C GLU A 488 36.95 -16.59 16.32
N HIS A 489 38.27 -16.49 16.62
CA HIS A 489 39.33 -16.76 15.65
C HIS A 489 40.47 -17.41 16.45
N SER A 490 40.36 -18.72 16.61
CA SER A 490 41.49 -19.59 16.90
C SER A 490 41.25 -20.97 16.28
#